data_5a133b64bcd1efbc6e9800ff81e7fc5d
#
_entry.id   5a133b64bcd1efbc6e9800ff81e7fc5d
#
_cell.length_a   1.000
_cell.length_b   1.000
_cell.length_c   1.000
_cell.angle_alpha   90.00
_cell.angle_beta   90.00
_cell.angle_gamma   90.00
#
_symmetry.space_group_name_H-M   'P 1'
#
loop_
_entity.id
_entity.type
_entity.pdbx_description
1 polymer ?
#
loop_
_entity_poly.entity_id
_entity_poly.type
_entity_poly.pdbx_seq_one_letter_code
_entity_poly.pdbx_strand_id
1 'polypeptide(L)'
;MGKTMREALDISAYLVVGPENTEGRPVREIVRAALKAGFSCVQIRSKETSAREMIALLGEAAEEIRAAGVSEHVALLADDRLDVVLAARKMGIKADGVHVGQSDIPPEICRAYLGEEAVVGLSARTDELLAYVRDTDTSAIDYFGAGPLHETATKPDCGRDAQGNIITRSFEEIDELARVSKIPVVFGGGVKLPDIPALAKTGVDGFFVVSAVAGAPDPEKAAKELVDAWQAGKAATSGAKK
;
A
#
# COMPACT_ATOMS: atom_id res chain seq x y z
N MET A 1 7.68 13.76 23.01
CA MET A 1 7.27 12.46 22.42
C MET A 1 7.48 12.59 20.93
N GLY A 2 8.08 11.61 20.26
CA GLY A 2 8.13 11.54 18.80
C GLY A 2 6.72 11.38 18.22
N LYS A 3 6.57 11.64 16.90
CA LYS A 3 5.32 11.35 16.20
C LYS A 3 5.07 9.85 16.19
N THR A 4 3.81 9.44 16.31
CA THR A 4 3.42 8.05 16.06
C THR A 4 3.54 7.72 14.57
N MET A 5 3.59 6.42 14.20
CA MET A 5 3.63 6.05 12.79
C MET A 5 2.36 6.52 12.05
N ARG A 6 1.22 6.56 12.69
CA ARG A 6 -0.02 7.13 12.14
C ARG A 6 0.12 8.61 11.77
N GLU A 7 0.74 9.40 12.65
CA GLU A 7 0.98 10.84 12.41
C GLU A 7 2.10 11.12 11.40
N ALA A 8 3.01 10.17 11.22
CA ALA A 8 4.14 10.23 10.31
C ALA A 8 3.89 9.46 8.99
N LEU A 9 2.67 8.92 8.80
CA LEU A 9 2.35 8.04 7.69
C LEU A 9 2.64 8.71 6.34
N ASP A 10 3.53 8.10 5.59
CA ASP A 10 3.83 8.42 4.20
C ASP A 10 3.52 7.20 3.33
N ILE A 11 2.56 7.35 2.42
CA ILE A 11 2.14 6.32 1.47
C ILE A 11 2.57 6.65 0.03
N SER A 12 3.51 7.57 -0.15
CA SER A 12 3.94 8.06 -1.47
C SER A 12 4.51 6.95 -2.35
N ALA A 13 5.25 6.00 -1.77
CA ALA A 13 5.75 4.81 -2.46
C ALA A 13 5.49 3.58 -1.58
N TYR A 14 4.59 2.71 -2.03
CA TYR A 14 4.02 1.64 -1.24
C TYR A 14 4.27 0.27 -1.90
N LEU A 15 5.04 -0.58 -1.23
CA LEU A 15 5.27 -1.96 -1.65
C LEU A 15 4.24 -2.90 -1.01
N VAL A 16 3.58 -3.71 -1.84
CA VAL A 16 2.84 -4.90 -1.38
C VAL A 16 3.61 -6.13 -1.84
N VAL A 17 3.96 -7.02 -0.91
CA VAL A 17 4.81 -8.18 -1.21
C VAL A 17 4.44 -9.40 -0.36
N GLY A 18 4.51 -10.56 -0.97
CA GLY A 18 4.39 -11.88 -0.35
C GLY A 18 5.17 -12.93 -1.14
N PRO A 19 5.32 -14.14 -0.60
CA PRO A 19 6.09 -15.20 -1.25
C PRO A 19 5.61 -15.51 -2.68
N GLU A 20 4.31 -15.34 -2.93
CA GLU A 20 3.67 -15.65 -4.21
C GLU A 20 4.08 -14.69 -5.34
N ASN A 21 4.71 -13.56 -5.03
CA ASN A 21 4.99 -12.49 -5.99
C ASN A 21 6.47 -12.29 -6.28
N THR A 22 7.37 -13.04 -5.63
CA THR A 22 8.81 -12.75 -5.62
C THR A 22 9.64 -13.57 -6.60
N GLU A 23 9.01 -14.38 -7.44
CA GLU A 23 9.70 -15.31 -8.36
C GLU A 23 10.71 -16.20 -7.61
N GLY A 24 10.31 -16.65 -6.40
CA GLY A 24 11.13 -17.53 -5.54
C GLY A 24 12.25 -16.83 -4.75
N ARG A 25 12.36 -15.51 -4.82
CA ARG A 25 13.30 -14.75 -3.98
C ARG A 25 12.77 -14.62 -2.55
N PRO A 26 13.63 -14.55 -1.53
CA PRO A 26 13.20 -14.20 -0.17
C PRO A 26 12.51 -12.83 -0.13
N VAL A 27 11.35 -12.74 0.55
CA VAL A 27 10.59 -11.50 0.69
C VAL A 27 11.46 -10.37 1.27
N ARG A 28 12.31 -10.68 2.24
CA ARG A 28 13.25 -9.73 2.84
C ARG A 28 14.18 -9.04 1.84
N GLU A 29 14.58 -9.71 0.77
CA GLU A 29 15.43 -9.10 -0.29
C GLU A 29 14.67 -8.06 -1.09
N ILE A 30 13.41 -8.33 -1.39
CA ILE A 30 12.53 -7.36 -2.07
C ILE A 30 12.25 -6.16 -1.16
N VAL A 31 11.98 -6.39 0.12
CA VAL A 31 11.81 -5.30 1.12
C VAL A 31 13.07 -4.45 1.18
N ARG A 32 14.25 -5.06 1.30
CA ARG A 32 15.54 -4.34 1.33
C ARG A 32 15.75 -3.48 0.07
N ALA A 33 15.46 -4.02 -1.11
CA ALA A 33 15.55 -3.31 -2.38
C ALA A 33 14.63 -2.08 -2.42
N ALA A 34 13.39 -2.23 -1.98
CA ALA A 34 12.43 -1.14 -1.89
C ALA A 34 12.84 -0.06 -0.89
N LEU A 35 13.34 -0.45 0.29
CA LEU A 35 13.83 0.51 1.31
C LEU A 35 15.01 1.35 0.80
N LYS A 36 15.96 0.74 0.10
CA LYS A 36 17.08 1.47 -0.53
C LYS A 36 16.61 2.47 -1.58
N ALA A 37 15.53 2.16 -2.27
CA ALA A 37 14.92 3.05 -3.27
C ALA A 37 14.11 4.21 -2.66
N GLY A 38 13.75 4.13 -1.35
CA GLY A 38 12.97 5.14 -0.66
C GLY A 38 11.47 4.84 -0.57
N PHE A 39 11.07 3.57 -0.64
CA PHE A 39 9.70 3.20 -0.31
C PHE A 39 9.39 3.51 1.16
N SER A 40 8.24 4.12 1.39
CA SER A 40 7.79 4.65 2.68
C SER A 40 6.77 3.75 3.39
N CYS A 41 6.18 2.79 2.69
CA CYS A 41 5.24 1.83 3.25
C CYS A 41 5.47 0.44 2.68
N VAL A 42 5.43 -0.57 3.54
CA VAL A 42 5.56 -1.99 3.18
C VAL A 42 4.37 -2.75 3.76
N GLN A 43 3.66 -3.49 2.91
CA GLN A 43 2.58 -4.40 3.30
C GLN A 43 2.99 -5.83 2.99
N ILE A 44 3.02 -6.68 4.01
CA ILE A 44 3.18 -8.12 3.84
C ILE A 44 1.82 -8.73 3.53
N ARG A 45 1.71 -9.33 2.35
CA ARG A 45 0.47 -9.92 1.83
C ARG A 45 0.71 -11.33 1.33
N SER A 46 0.02 -12.29 1.94
CA SER A 46 -0.10 -13.66 1.45
C SER A 46 -1.49 -14.20 1.74
N LYS A 47 -2.08 -14.87 0.77
CA LYS A 47 -3.37 -15.55 0.94
C LYS A 47 -3.21 -17.04 1.25
N GLU A 48 -2.00 -17.58 1.15
CA GLU A 48 -1.70 -19.00 1.25
C GLU A 48 -0.91 -19.37 2.50
N THR A 49 -0.13 -18.42 3.06
CA THR A 49 0.70 -18.70 4.23
C THR A 49 -0.11 -18.78 5.52
N SER A 50 0.37 -19.60 6.45
CA SER A 50 -0.18 -19.68 7.80
C SER A 50 0.08 -18.39 8.60
N ALA A 51 -0.66 -18.19 9.70
CA ALA A 51 -0.41 -17.06 10.61
C ALA A 51 1.02 -17.06 11.14
N ARG A 52 1.60 -18.22 11.44
CA ARG A 52 2.98 -18.35 11.92
C ARG A 52 3.99 -17.86 10.89
N GLU A 53 3.79 -18.23 9.63
CA GLU A 53 4.66 -17.78 8.53
C GLU A 53 4.49 -16.28 8.25
N MET A 54 3.27 -15.76 8.28
CA MET A 54 3.04 -14.32 8.15
C MET A 54 3.73 -13.52 9.26
N ILE A 55 3.72 -13.99 10.52
CA ILE A 55 4.45 -13.37 11.62
C ILE A 55 5.96 -13.40 11.36
N ALA A 56 6.49 -14.50 10.83
CA ALA A 56 7.91 -14.61 10.47
C ALA A 56 8.29 -13.61 9.36
N LEU A 57 7.47 -13.50 8.32
CA LEU A 57 7.67 -12.52 7.23
C LEU A 57 7.63 -11.06 7.72
N LEU A 58 6.71 -10.73 8.64
CA LEU A 58 6.69 -9.42 9.30
C LEU A 58 7.98 -9.20 10.11
N GLY A 59 8.46 -10.22 10.83
CA GLY A 59 9.72 -10.17 11.57
C GLY A 59 10.91 -9.88 10.65
N GLU A 60 11.03 -10.59 9.54
CA GLU A 60 12.08 -10.36 8.55
C GLU A 60 12.02 -8.94 7.95
N ALA A 61 10.84 -8.47 7.58
CA ALA A 61 10.64 -7.12 7.05
C ALA A 61 10.98 -6.04 8.11
N ALA A 62 10.58 -6.25 9.37
CA ALA A 62 10.90 -5.36 10.49
C ALA A 62 12.42 -5.26 10.74
N GLU A 63 13.15 -6.38 10.59
CA GLU A 63 14.61 -6.40 10.69
C GLU A 63 15.27 -5.60 9.57
N GLU A 64 14.79 -5.71 8.33
CA GLU A 64 15.31 -4.91 7.21
C GLU A 64 15.06 -3.42 7.41
N ILE A 65 13.86 -3.03 7.88
CA ILE A 65 13.52 -1.63 8.20
C ILE A 65 14.44 -1.10 9.30
N ARG A 66 14.67 -1.89 10.35
CA ARG A 66 15.58 -1.53 11.44
C ARG A 66 17.03 -1.42 10.97
N ALA A 67 17.50 -2.37 10.17
CA ALA A 67 18.86 -2.38 9.63
C ALA A 67 19.12 -1.19 8.69
N ALA A 68 18.10 -0.73 7.95
CA ALA A 68 18.17 0.47 7.13
C ALA A 68 18.12 1.79 7.94
N GLY A 69 17.82 1.74 9.24
CA GLY A 69 17.74 2.93 10.10
C GLY A 69 16.48 3.79 9.84
N VAL A 70 15.42 3.22 9.26
CA VAL A 70 14.22 3.96 8.83
C VAL A 70 12.95 3.60 9.61
N SER A 71 13.10 3.02 10.81
CA SER A 71 11.98 2.53 11.62
C SER A 71 10.92 3.59 11.96
N GLU A 72 11.31 4.86 12.05
CA GLU A 72 10.43 6.00 12.35
C GLU A 72 9.75 6.58 11.09
N HIS A 73 10.11 6.10 9.91
CA HIS A 73 9.68 6.69 8.62
C HIS A 73 9.00 5.70 7.68
N VAL A 74 9.17 4.40 7.90
CA VAL A 74 8.58 3.36 7.07
C VAL A 74 7.52 2.60 7.86
N ALA A 75 6.28 2.65 7.37
CA ALA A 75 5.18 1.86 7.93
C ALA A 75 5.28 0.40 7.49
N LEU A 76 5.09 -0.53 8.44
CA LEU A 76 5.00 -1.97 8.18
C LEU A 76 3.61 -2.48 8.52
N LEU A 77 2.88 -2.96 7.52
CA LEU A 77 1.49 -3.39 7.62
C LEU A 77 1.34 -4.88 7.26
N ALA A 78 0.32 -5.51 7.82
CA ALA A 78 -0.16 -6.80 7.33
C ALA A 78 -1.43 -6.63 6.49
N ASP A 79 -1.60 -7.45 5.45
CA ASP A 79 -2.83 -7.53 4.67
C ASP A 79 -3.85 -8.38 5.41
N ASP A 80 -5.07 -7.88 5.61
CA ASP A 80 -6.26 -8.53 6.17
C ASP A 80 -6.15 -9.06 7.61
N ARG A 81 -4.99 -9.42 8.07
CA ARG A 81 -4.73 -10.27 9.23
C ARG A 81 -4.47 -9.48 10.51
N LEU A 82 -5.55 -8.97 11.13
CA LEU A 82 -5.50 -8.34 12.46
C LEU A 82 -4.85 -9.23 13.52
N ASP A 83 -5.16 -10.52 13.53
CA ASP A 83 -4.61 -11.51 14.45
C ASP A 83 -3.08 -11.62 14.35
N VAL A 84 -2.55 -11.56 13.13
CA VAL A 84 -1.11 -11.59 12.85
C VAL A 84 -0.43 -10.33 13.41
N VAL A 85 -1.03 -9.14 13.19
CA VAL A 85 -0.49 -7.88 13.73
C VAL A 85 -0.44 -7.90 15.26
N LEU A 86 -1.52 -8.34 15.91
CA LEU A 86 -1.59 -8.43 17.37
C LEU A 86 -0.52 -9.40 17.92
N ALA A 87 -0.38 -10.57 17.29
CA ALA A 87 0.62 -11.56 17.68
C ALA A 87 2.05 -11.04 17.48
N ALA A 88 2.34 -10.42 16.32
CA ALA A 88 3.64 -9.83 16.03
C ALA A 88 4.03 -8.76 17.07
N ARG A 89 3.11 -7.83 17.37
CA ARG A 89 3.32 -6.80 18.42
C ARG A 89 3.59 -7.41 19.78
N LYS A 90 2.85 -8.47 20.16
CA LYS A 90 3.07 -9.17 21.42
C LYS A 90 4.44 -9.84 21.51
N MET A 91 5.03 -10.20 20.36
CA MET A 91 6.37 -10.76 20.25
C MET A 91 7.46 -9.69 20.12
N GLY A 92 7.12 -8.41 20.18
CA GLY A 92 8.07 -7.29 20.04
C GLY A 92 8.50 -7.01 18.59
N ILE A 93 7.78 -7.57 17.61
CA ILE A 93 8.00 -7.31 16.19
C ILE A 93 7.28 -6.00 15.82
N LYS A 94 7.98 -5.09 15.11
CA LYS A 94 7.35 -3.91 14.52
C LYS A 94 6.25 -4.36 13.56
N ALA A 95 5.03 -3.92 13.82
CA ALA A 95 3.87 -4.05 12.95
C ALA A 95 2.96 -2.86 13.24
N ASP A 96 2.98 -1.86 12.36
CA ASP A 96 2.35 -0.57 12.62
C ASP A 96 0.84 -0.61 12.45
N GLY A 97 0.35 -1.57 11.66
CA GLY A 97 -1.09 -1.67 11.43
C GLY A 97 -1.48 -2.74 10.42
N VAL A 98 -2.68 -2.57 9.88
CA VAL A 98 -3.32 -3.50 8.95
C VAL A 98 -3.92 -2.76 7.76
N HIS A 99 -3.94 -3.39 6.60
CA HIS A 99 -4.76 -2.98 5.46
C HIS A 99 -5.84 -4.04 5.25
N VAL A 100 -7.10 -3.64 5.18
CA VAL A 100 -8.24 -4.55 5.03
C VAL A 100 -9.06 -4.26 3.78
N GLY A 101 -9.73 -5.27 3.28
CA GLY A 101 -10.71 -5.15 2.20
C GLY A 101 -12.16 -5.14 2.73
N GLN A 102 -13.11 -5.25 1.79
CA GLN A 102 -14.54 -5.13 2.08
C GLN A 102 -15.15 -6.35 2.78
N SER A 103 -14.48 -7.50 2.70
CA SER A 103 -14.92 -8.77 3.28
C SER A 103 -14.13 -9.18 4.53
N ASP A 104 -13.16 -8.37 4.92
CA ASP A 104 -12.28 -8.64 6.04
C ASP A 104 -12.85 -8.09 7.36
N ILE A 105 -12.04 -8.12 8.42
CA ILE A 105 -12.44 -7.54 9.70
C ILE A 105 -12.72 -6.04 9.52
N PRO A 106 -13.88 -5.54 9.96
CA PRO A 106 -14.24 -4.13 9.81
C PRO A 106 -13.18 -3.17 10.38
N PRO A 107 -12.89 -2.04 9.72
CA PRO A 107 -11.84 -1.09 10.13
C PRO A 107 -12.01 -0.58 11.56
N GLU A 108 -13.26 -0.34 12.01
CA GLU A 108 -13.55 0.09 13.39
C GLU A 108 -13.17 -0.96 14.43
N ILE A 109 -13.27 -2.24 14.09
CA ILE A 109 -12.80 -3.34 14.96
C ILE A 109 -11.27 -3.38 14.95
N CYS A 110 -10.64 -3.22 13.77
CA CYS A 110 -9.19 -3.14 13.70
C CYS A 110 -8.66 -1.98 14.56
N ARG A 111 -9.28 -0.79 14.45
CA ARG A 111 -8.93 0.38 15.25
C ARG A 111 -9.09 0.12 16.75
N ALA A 112 -10.20 -0.47 17.16
CA ALA A 112 -10.48 -0.77 18.58
C ALA A 112 -9.42 -1.71 19.20
N TYR A 113 -8.93 -2.70 18.46
CA TYR A 113 -7.92 -3.65 18.96
C TYR A 113 -6.49 -3.15 18.83
N LEU A 114 -6.17 -2.42 17.76
CA LEU A 114 -4.80 -1.95 17.50
C LEU A 114 -4.47 -0.64 18.21
N GLY A 115 -5.48 0.15 18.60
CA GLY A 115 -5.35 1.44 19.27
C GLY A 115 -5.19 2.62 18.30
N GLU A 116 -5.20 3.82 18.85
CA GLU A 116 -5.24 5.08 18.09
C GLU A 116 -3.94 5.38 17.31
N GLU A 117 -2.82 4.82 17.73
CA GLU A 117 -1.52 5.04 17.08
C GLU A 117 -1.27 4.13 15.89
N ALA A 118 -2.11 3.11 15.71
CA ALA A 118 -1.97 2.16 14.61
C ALA A 118 -2.41 2.77 13.27
N VAL A 119 -1.85 2.25 12.20
CA VAL A 119 -2.28 2.54 10.83
C VAL A 119 -3.35 1.53 10.40
N VAL A 120 -4.49 2.02 9.93
CA VAL A 120 -5.58 1.20 9.37
C VAL A 120 -5.88 1.69 7.96
N GLY A 121 -5.55 0.89 6.96
CA GLY A 121 -5.89 1.13 5.56
C GLY A 121 -7.14 0.37 5.13
N LEU A 122 -7.90 0.92 4.19
CA LEU A 122 -9.08 0.28 3.61
C LEU A 122 -9.02 0.27 2.09
N SER A 123 -9.18 -0.90 1.48
CA SER A 123 -9.43 -1.00 0.04
C SER A 123 -10.78 -0.37 -0.31
N ALA A 124 -10.79 0.64 -1.16
CA ALA A 124 -12.04 1.21 -1.68
C ALA A 124 -12.73 0.21 -2.61
N ARG A 125 -14.07 0.25 -2.65
CA ARG A 125 -14.85 -0.56 -3.59
C ARG A 125 -14.59 -0.10 -5.02
N THR A 126 -14.43 -1.03 -5.93
CA THR A 126 -14.19 -0.72 -7.34
C THR A 126 -15.47 -0.25 -8.04
N ASP A 127 -16.62 -0.86 -7.71
CA ASP A 127 -17.93 -0.39 -8.10
C ASP A 127 -18.28 0.87 -7.30
N GLU A 128 -18.88 1.87 -7.94
CA GLU A 128 -19.27 3.15 -7.33
C GLU A 128 -18.13 3.86 -6.56
N LEU A 129 -16.87 3.71 -7.01
CA LEU A 129 -15.65 4.11 -6.30
C LEU A 129 -15.73 5.54 -5.74
N LEU A 130 -16.15 6.53 -6.56
CA LEU A 130 -16.20 7.94 -6.14
C LEU A 130 -17.23 8.17 -5.04
N ALA A 131 -18.43 7.57 -5.17
CA ALA A 131 -19.47 7.67 -4.16
C ALA A 131 -19.04 6.98 -2.87
N TYR A 132 -18.46 5.78 -2.99
CA TYR A 132 -17.95 5.04 -1.84
C TYR A 132 -16.93 5.84 -1.03
N VAL A 133 -15.90 6.40 -1.67
CA VAL A 133 -14.84 7.15 -1.00
C VAL A 133 -15.36 8.45 -0.38
N ARG A 134 -16.26 9.15 -1.08
CA ARG A 134 -16.88 10.39 -0.57
C ARG A 134 -17.74 10.16 0.67
N ASP A 135 -18.53 9.06 0.68
CA ASP A 135 -19.61 8.86 1.65
C ASP A 135 -19.20 7.94 2.82
N THR A 136 -18.07 7.22 2.72
CA THR A 136 -17.54 6.37 3.79
C THR A 136 -17.20 7.19 5.04
N ASP A 137 -17.54 6.65 6.21
CA ASP A 137 -17.01 7.15 7.49
C ASP A 137 -15.52 6.80 7.60
N THR A 138 -14.69 7.83 7.66
CA THR A 138 -13.23 7.70 7.71
C THR A 138 -12.66 7.74 9.13
N SER A 139 -13.49 7.78 10.16
CA SER A 139 -13.05 7.93 11.56
C SER A 139 -12.09 6.81 12.03
N ALA A 140 -12.26 5.60 11.51
CA ALA A 140 -11.46 4.44 11.87
C ALA A 140 -10.29 4.14 10.91
N ILE A 141 -10.19 4.85 9.78
CA ILE A 141 -9.19 4.58 8.73
C ILE A 141 -8.27 5.77 8.49
N ASP A 142 -7.09 5.51 7.96
CA ASP A 142 -6.05 6.52 7.74
C ASP A 142 -5.81 6.80 6.26
N TYR A 143 -6.11 5.85 5.38
CA TYR A 143 -6.00 6.00 3.94
C TYR A 143 -6.87 4.99 3.19
N PHE A 144 -7.21 5.33 1.95
CA PHE A 144 -7.78 4.39 1.00
C PHE A 144 -6.73 3.81 0.06
N GLY A 145 -6.78 2.49 -0.15
CA GLY A 145 -6.15 1.83 -1.29
C GLY A 145 -7.17 1.70 -2.43
N ALA A 146 -6.86 2.23 -3.60
CA ALA A 146 -7.76 2.22 -4.75
C ALA A 146 -7.08 1.66 -6.00
N GLY A 147 -7.86 1.14 -6.92
CA GLY A 147 -7.42 0.55 -8.19
C GLY A 147 -8.52 -0.29 -8.83
N PRO A 148 -8.22 -1.01 -9.92
CA PRO A 148 -6.93 -1.06 -10.59
C PRO A 148 -6.78 -0.01 -11.73
N LEU A 149 -5.52 0.31 -12.08
CA LEU A 149 -5.20 1.12 -13.27
C LEU A 149 -5.25 0.25 -14.54
N HIS A 150 -4.69 -0.96 -14.45
CA HIS A 150 -4.70 -1.95 -15.51
C HIS A 150 -5.19 -3.30 -15.01
N GLU A 151 -5.61 -4.17 -15.90
CA GLU A 151 -5.90 -5.55 -15.54
C GLU A 151 -4.70 -6.20 -14.86
N THR A 152 -4.97 -6.92 -13.77
CA THR A 152 -3.93 -7.56 -12.97
C THR A 152 -4.38 -8.92 -12.46
N ALA A 153 -3.49 -9.90 -12.52
CA ALA A 153 -3.70 -11.21 -11.94
C ALA A 153 -3.49 -11.24 -10.40
N THR A 154 -2.83 -10.22 -9.85
CA THR A 154 -2.46 -10.17 -8.42
C THR A 154 -3.67 -10.03 -7.50
N LYS A 155 -4.76 -9.41 -7.96
CA LYS A 155 -6.02 -9.26 -7.22
C LYS A 155 -7.20 -9.58 -8.15
N PRO A 156 -7.50 -10.87 -8.39
CA PRO A 156 -8.53 -11.30 -9.33
C PRO A 156 -9.97 -10.94 -8.90
N ASP A 157 -10.15 -10.59 -7.65
CA ASP A 157 -11.39 -10.18 -7.00
C ASP A 157 -11.65 -8.66 -7.05
N CYS A 158 -10.84 -7.90 -7.82
CA CYS A 158 -11.18 -6.52 -8.14
C CYS A 158 -12.49 -6.50 -8.96
N GLY A 159 -13.33 -5.47 -8.72
CA GLY A 159 -14.68 -5.37 -9.27
C GLY A 159 -14.74 -5.60 -10.77
N ARG A 160 -15.79 -6.26 -11.22
CA ARG A 160 -16.06 -6.56 -12.63
C ARG A 160 -17.33 -5.87 -13.07
N ASP A 161 -17.37 -5.46 -14.34
CA ASP A 161 -18.57 -4.93 -14.96
C ASP A 161 -19.61 -6.05 -15.25
N ALA A 162 -20.77 -5.67 -15.75
CA ALA A 162 -21.84 -6.61 -16.12
C ALA A 162 -21.43 -7.61 -17.22
N GLN A 163 -20.36 -7.34 -17.96
CA GLN A 163 -19.79 -8.18 -19.00
C GLN A 163 -18.66 -9.08 -18.46
N GLY A 164 -18.28 -8.93 -17.20
CA GLY A 164 -17.24 -9.71 -16.53
C GLY A 164 -15.81 -9.14 -16.70
N ASN A 165 -15.64 -7.97 -17.34
CA ASN A 165 -14.35 -7.33 -17.49
C ASN A 165 -13.93 -6.65 -16.18
N ILE A 166 -12.62 -6.59 -15.89
CA ILE A 166 -12.09 -5.83 -14.76
C ILE A 166 -12.34 -4.34 -14.99
N ILE A 167 -12.93 -3.67 -14.01
CA ILE A 167 -13.17 -2.22 -14.05
C ILE A 167 -11.85 -1.51 -13.77
N THR A 168 -11.25 -0.92 -14.81
CA THR A 168 -10.06 -0.08 -14.70
C THR A 168 -10.44 1.40 -14.63
N ARG A 169 -9.49 2.27 -14.23
CA ARG A 169 -9.74 3.71 -14.05
C ARG A 169 -8.86 4.57 -14.96
N SER A 170 -9.42 5.64 -15.48
CA SER A 170 -8.67 6.67 -16.19
C SER A 170 -7.94 7.61 -15.20
N PHE A 171 -6.94 8.34 -15.66
CA PHE A 171 -6.23 9.31 -14.82
C PHE A 171 -7.14 10.47 -14.38
N GLU A 172 -8.16 10.82 -15.17
CA GLU A 172 -9.17 11.82 -14.82
C GLU A 172 -10.04 11.35 -13.66
N GLU A 173 -10.48 10.08 -13.68
CA GLU A 173 -11.23 9.47 -12.56
C GLU A 173 -10.38 9.37 -11.30
N ILE A 174 -9.08 9.08 -11.44
CA ILE A 174 -8.14 9.01 -10.31
C ILE A 174 -7.93 10.42 -9.69
N ASP A 175 -7.85 11.46 -10.52
CA ASP A 175 -7.76 12.84 -10.03
C ASP A 175 -9.06 13.26 -9.33
N GLU A 176 -10.23 12.89 -9.87
CA GLU A 176 -11.53 13.11 -9.21
C GLU A 176 -11.61 12.37 -7.87
N LEU A 177 -11.16 11.11 -7.82
CA LEU A 177 -11.10 10.30 -6.59
C LEU A 177 -10.33 11.01 -5.48
N ALA A 178 -9.14 11.54 -5.80
CA ALA A 178 -8.34 12.29 -4.85
C ALA A 178 -9.04 13.56 -4.36
N ARG A 179 -9.82 14.23 -5.23
CA ARG A 179 -10.59 15.44 -4.85
C ARG A 179 -11.77 15.15 -3.93
N VAL A 180 -12.45 14.02 -4.09
CA VAL A 180 -13.62 13.68 -3.26
C VAL A 180 -13.22 12.99 -1.95
N SER A 181 -12.01 12.44 -1.86
CA SER A 181 -11.52 11.78 -0.64
C SER A 181 -11.24 12.79 0.46
N LYS A 182 -11.65 12.44 1.69
CA LYS A 182 -11.36 13.21 2.92
C LYS A 182 -10.04 12.82 3.57
N ILE A 183 -9.46 11.70 3.14
CA ILE A 183 -8.21 11.13 3.67
C ILE A 183 -7.29 10.75 2.51
N PRO A 184 -5.99 10.52 2.75
CA PRO A 184 -5.05 10.12 1.73
C PRO A 184 -5.50 8.92 0.90
N VAL A 185 -5.12 8.92 -0.39
CA VAL A 185 -5.39 7.82 -1.33
C VAL A 185 -4.09 7.32 -1.95
N VAL A 186 -3.83 6.01 -1.84
CA VAL A 186 -2.79 5.34 -2.61
C VAL A 186 -3.44 4.56 -3.76
N PHE A 187 -2.91 4.72 -4.98
CA PHE A 187 -3.49 4.11 -6.17
C PHE A 187 -2.56 3.08 -6.82
N GLY A 188 -3.11 1.94 -7.22
CA GLY A 188 -2.30 0.85 -7.80
C GLY A 188 -3.15 -0.17 -8.56
N GLY A 189 -2.62 -1.39 -8.67
CA GLY A 189 -3.21 -2.47 -9.47
C GLY A 189 -2.78 -2.38 -10.93
N GLY A 190 -1.78 -3.19 -11.30
CA GLY A 190 -1.21 -3.22 -12.64
C GLY A 190 -0.32 -2.02 -12.99
N VAL A 191 -0.07 -1.09 -12.07
CA VAL A 191 0.78 0.09 -12.29
C VAL A 191 2.20 -0.33 -12.67
N LYS A 192 2.75 0.34 -13.71
CA LYS A 192 4.10 0.16 -14.25
C LYS A 192 4.83 1.48 -14.34
N LEU A 193 6.14 1.43 -14.55
CA LEU A 193 6.98 2.63 -14.65
C LEU A 193 6.46 3.72 -15.63
N PRO A 194 5.98 3.39 -16.84
CA PRO A 194 5.44 4.40 -17.76
C PRO A 194 4.20 5.15 -17.24
N ASP A 195 3.45 4.56 -16.30
CA ASP A 195 2.24 5.16 -15.74
C ASP A 195 2.54 6.22 -14.67
N ILE A 196 3.68 6.09 -13.99
CA ILE A 196 4.04 6.88 -12.81
C ILE A 196 4.02 8.39 -13.08
N PRO A 197 4.58 8.91 -14.19
CA PRO A 197 4.56 10.36 -14.45
C PRO A 197 3.14 10.94 -14.59
N ALA A 198 2.20 10.18 -15.15
CA ALA A 198 0.80 10.59 -15.26
C ALA A 198 0.08 10.46 -13.92
N LEU A 199 0.28 9.36 -13.20
CA LEU A 199 -0.30 9.13 -11.88
C LEU A 199 0.18 10.19 -10.86
N ALA A 200 1.45 10.58 -10.90
CA ALA A 200 2.00 11.61 -10.02
C ALA A 200 1.41 13.01 -10.25
N LYS A 201 0.82 13.26 -11.43
CA LYS A 201 0.14 14.52 -11.73
C LYS A 201 -1.28 14.58 -11.21
N THR A 202 -1.87 13.43 -10.88
CA THR A 202 -3.17 13.38 -10.20
C THR A 202 -3.03 13.82 -8.74
N GLY A 203 -4.15 14.01 -8.06
CA GLY A 203 -4.18 14.42 -6.66
C GLY A 203 -3.89 13.31 -5.65
N VAL A 204 -3.69 12.04 -6.07
CA VAL A 204 -3.43 10.94 -5.13
C VAL A 204 -2.12 11.11 -4.37
N ASP A 205 -2.05 10.56 -3.17
CA ASP A 205 -0.93 10.76 -2.24
C ASP A 205 0.22 9.80 -2.50
N GLY A 206 -0.04 8.68 -3.20
CA GLY A 206 0.99 7.70 -3.51
C GLY A 206 0.57 6.68 -4.54
N PHE A 207 1.51 5.81 -4.85
CA PHE A 207 1.29 4.63 -5.70
C PHE A 207 1.64 3.35 -4.93
N PHE A 208 0.91 2.26 -5.20
CA PHE A 208 1.32 0.94 -4.71
C PHE A 208 1.60 -0.02 -5.86
N VAL A 209 2.58 -0.88 -5.65
CA VAL A 209 3.02 -1.89 -6.61
C VAL A 209 3.26 -3.25 -5.93
N VAL A 210 3.10 -4.31 -6.70
CA VAL A 210 3.44 -5.69 -6.35
C VAL A 210 4.51 -6.19 -7.33
N SER A 211 4.10 -6.77 -8.44
CA SER A 211 4.99 -7.41 -9.42
C SER A 211 5.95 -6.46 -10.12
N ALA A 212 5.63 -5.18 -10.19
CA ALA A 212 6.54 -4.18 -10.79
C ALA A 212 7.89 -4.07 -10.05
N VAL A 213 7.92 -4.45 -8.78
CA VAL A 213 9.14 -4.57 -7.97
C VAL A 213 9.44 -6.03 -7.65
N ALA A 214 8.49 -6.74 -7.04
CA ALA A 214 8.73 -8.08 -6.52
C ALA A 214 9.02 -9.12 -7.62
N GLY A 215 8.40 -8.98 -8.80
CA GLY A 215 8.65 -9.84 -9.97
C GLY A 215 9.71 -9.32 -10.95
N ALA A 216 10.33 -8.16 -10.67
CA ALA A 216 11.31 -7.58 -11.57
C ALA A 216 12.63 -8.41 -11.59
N PRO A 217 13.33 -8.51 -12.73
CA PRO A 217 14.64 -9.14 -12.78
C PRO A 217 15.66 -8.49 -11.85
N ASP A 218 15.59 -7.15 -11.69
CA ASP A 218 16.38 -6.36 -10.76
C ASP A 218 15.40 -5.49 -9.90
N PRO A 219 14.99 -5.99 -8.74
CA PRO A 219 14.04 -5.28 -7.86
C PRO A 219 14.55 -3.92 -7.36
N GLU A 220 15.85 -3.78 -7.09
CA GLU A 220 16.42 -2.53 -6.58
C GLU A 220 16.38 -1.43 -7.67
N LYS A 221 16.78 -1.77 -8.89
CA LYS A 221 16.67 -0.85 -10.02
C LYS A 221 15.22 -0.48 -10.32
N ALA A 222 14.32 -1.45 -10.40
CA ALA A 222 12.91 -1.21 -10.66
C ALA A 222 12.26 -0.32 -9.60
N ALA A 223 12.53 -0.58 -8.32
CA ALA A 223 12.05 0.23 -7.22
C ALA A 223 12.56 1.67 -7.31
N LYS A 224 13.86 1.85 -7.60
CA LYS A 224 14.45 3.19 -7.73
C LYS A 224 13.85 3.98 -8.88
N GLU A 225 13.69 3.37 -10.05
CA GLU A 225 13.10 4.03 -11.23
C GLU A 225 11.66 4.50 -10.94
N LEU A 226 10.86 3.72 -10.23
CA LEU A 226 9.49 4.08 -9.83
C LEU A 226 9.48 5.30 -8.89
N VAL A 227 10.31 5.29 -7.85
CA VAL A 227 10.39 6.40 -6.88
C VAL A 227 10.91 7.67 -7.54
N ASP A 228 11.97 7.58 -8.35
CA ASP A 228 12.53 8.74 -9.07
C ASP A 228 11.47 9.36 -10.00
N ALA A 229 10.73 8.53 -10.75
CA ALA A 229 9.65 9.01 -11.64
C ALA A 229 8.50 9.66 -10.87
N TRP A 230 8.12 9.11 -9.71
CA TRP A 230 7.10 9.68 -8.83
C TRP A 230 7.51 11.05 -8.31
N GLN A 231 8.71 11.16 -7.75
CA GLN A 231 9.24 12.42 -7.21
C GLN A 231 9.35 13.50 -8.29
N ALA A 232 9.86 13.15 -9.48
CA ALA A 232 9.94 14.07 -10.61
C ALA A 232 8.55 14.56 -11.05
N GLY A 233 7.55 13.65 -11.12
CA GLY A 233 6.18 14.02 -11.47
C GLY A 233 5.52 14.95 -10.45
N LYS A 234 5.68 14.69 -9.15
CA LYS A 234 5.16 15.55 -8.07
C LYS A 234 5.84 16.92 -8.06
N ALA A 235 7.14 16.99 -8.27
CA ALA A 235 7.88 18.27 -8.35
C ALA A 235 7.39 19.13 -9.52
N ALA A 236 7.15 18.54 -10.69
CA ALA A 236 6.63 19.25 -11.87
C ALA A 236 5.23 19.84 -11.61
N THR A 237 4.37 19.14 -10.88
CA THR A 237 3.02 19.60 -10.52
C THR A 237 3.04 20.75 -9.50
N SER A 238 3.95 20.68 -8.52
CA SER A 238 4.10 21.72 -7.50
C SER A 238 4.66 23.03 -8.08
N GLY A 239 5.50 22.96 -9.12
CA GLY A 239 6.04 24.13 -9.81
C GLY A 239 5.05 24.85 -10.72
N ALA A 240 4.02 24.15 -11.21
CA ALA A 240 2.99 24.72 -12.10
C ALA A 240 1.87 25.50 -11.35
N LYS A 241 1.80 25.38 -10.01
CA LYS A 241 0.81 26.09 -9.16
C LYS A 241 1.32 27.41 -8.58
N LYS A 242 2.53 27.84 -8.94
CA LYS A 242 3.10 29.16 -8.62
C LYS A 242 2.99 30.10 -9.82
#